data_d54ac6c950698bd5c6e2c32a1083ffd6
#
_entry.id   d54ac6c950698bd5c6e2c32a1083ffd6
#
_cell.length_a   1.000
_cell.length_b   1.000
_cell.length_c   1.000
_cell.angle_alpha   90.00
_cell.angle_beta   90.00
_cell.angle_gamma   90.00
#
_symmetry.space_group_name_H-M   'P 1'
#
loop_
_entity.id
_entity.type
_entity.pdbx_description
1 polymer ?
#
loop_
_entity_poly.entity_id
_entity_poly.type
_entity_poly.pdbx_seq_one_letter_code
_entity_poly.pdbx_strand_id
1 'polypeptide(L)'
;MKVLNQAQGKNWTIYHGDSAEVMKGIPSDTIHLSVSSIPFASLYTYSNSERDLGNCKNYDEFGIHFKDFIVPEWVRITMPGRIIAIHCMNLPTSKERHGYIGIQDFRGDIIRIFETAGMIYHSEVCIWKDPVTAMQRTKAIGLLHKQIKKDSCISRQGIPDYLIMFRKPGENPERVTHTNETFPVNQWQQYASPVWMDINPSGTLQRLSVREDKDERHICPLQLEVIERAIELWSNPKDVIFDPFTGIGSTQYTALRMGRRALGIELKESYWKQAVANCRGAEIEDKQQSIFEGLG
;
A
#
# COMPACT_ATOMS: atom_id res chain seq x y z
N MET A 1 -7.19 -2.63 -23.16
CA MET A 1 -7.59 -2.26 -21.78
C MET A 1 -8.96 -2.85 -21.48
N LYS A 2 -9.06 -3.81 -20.56
CA LYS A 2 -10.35 -4.40 -20.16
C LYS A 2 -10.79 -3.78 -18.83
N VAL A 3 -11.46 -2.63 -18.91
CA VAL A 3 -12.10 -1.97 -17.76
C VAL A 3 -13.53 -2.48 -17.66
N LEU A 4 -13.93 -2.94 -16.48
CA LEU A 4 -15.31 -3.37 -16.21
C LEU A 4 -16.21 -2.17 -15.95
N ASN A 5 -15.71 -1.19 -15.21
CA ASN A 5 -16.38 0.07 -14.91
C ASN A 5 -15.34 1.15 -14.55
N GLN A 6 -15.78 2.41 -14.54
CA GLN A 6 -14.95 3.56 -14.17
C GLN A 6 -15.79 4.60 -13.43
N ALA A 7 -15.22 5.17 -12.38
CA ALA A 7 -15.76 6.36 -11.72
C ALA A 7 -14.69 7.43 -11.63
N GLN A 8 -15.09 8.69 -11.73
CA GLN A 8 -14.19 9.84 -11.69
C GLN A 8 -14.85 11.04 -11.00
N GLY A 9 -14.03 11.90 -10.43
CA GLY A 9 -14.36 13.23 -9.96
C GLY A 9 -13.46 14.27 -10.58
N LYS A 10 -13.34 15.46 -9.95
CA LYS A 10 -12.52 16.55 -10.47
C LYS A 10 -11.02 16.19 -10.49
N ASN A 11 -10.54 15.52 -9.43
CA ASN A 11 -9.12 15.23 -9.23
C ASN A 11 -8.84 13.73 -9.03
N TRP A 12 -9.76 12.83 -9.35
CA TRP A 12 -9.57 11.41 -9.17
C TRP A 12 -10.27 10.58 -10.23
N THR A 13 -9.70 9.39 -10.45
CA THR A 13 -10.28 8.33 -11.27
C THR A 13 -10.00 6.99 -10.61
N ILE A 14 -11.03 6.13 -10.49
CA ILE A 14 -10.87 4.75 -10.03
C ILE A 14 -11.48 3.82 -11.06
N TYR A 15 -10.66 2.91 -11.57
CA TYR A 15 -11.06 1.87 -12.49
C TYR A 15 -11.49 0.62 -11.72
N HIS A 16 -12.61 0.02 -12.16
CA HIS A 16 -12.99 -1.33 -11.76
C HIS A 16 -12.43 -2.30 -12.78
N GLY A 17 -11.48 -3.15 -12.40
CA GLY A 17 -10.83 -4.09 -13.30
C GLY A 17 -9.54 -4.70 -12.76
N ASP A 18 -8.95 -5.55 -13.56
CA ASP A 18 -7.66 -6.19 -13.30
C ASP A 18 -6.52 -5.19 -13.55
N SER A 19 -5.66 -5.01 -12.55
CA SER A 19 -4.55 -4.04 -12.59
C SER A 19 -3.57 -4.32 -13.73
N ALA A 20 -3.26 -5.59 -14.02
CA ALA A 20 -2.39 -5.97 -15.13
C ALA A 20 -2.95 -5.52 -16.49
N GLU A 21 -4.27 -5.55 -16.65
CA GLU A 21 -4.94 -5.16 -17.90
C GLU A 21 -5.20 -3.65 -17.98
N VAL A 22 -5.58 -3.04 -16.86
CA VAL A 22 -5.92 -1.61 -16.83
C VAL A 22 -4.66 -0.76 -16.99
N MET A 23 -3.54 -1.10 -16.35
CA MET A 23 -2.29 -0.37 -16.46
C MET A 23 -1.78 -0.27 -17.89
N LYS A 24 -2.00 -1.27 -18.76
CA LYS A 24 -1.65 -1.22 -20.19
C LYS A 24 -2.25 -0.02 -20.93
N GLY A 25 -3.37 0.50 -20.45
CA GLY A 25 -4.02 1.69 -21.03
C GLY A 25 -3.56 3.02 -20.43
N ILE A 26 -2.76 3.03 -19.38
CA ILE A 26 -2.20 4.23 -18.79
C ILE A 26 -0.93 4.60 -19.59
N PRO A 27 -0.75 5.86 -20.02
CA PRO A 27 0.45 6.29 -20.74
C PRO A 27 1.72 6.08 -19.90
N SER A 28 2.84 5.82 -20.56
CA SER A 28 4.16 5.73 -19.90
C SER A 28 4.52 7.06 -19.25
N ASP A 29 5.28 7.00 -18.15
CA ASP A 29 5.88 8.17 -17.50
C ASP A 29 4.86 9.25 -17.08
N THR A 30 3.70 8.82 -16.56
CA THR A 30 2.62 9.73 -16.13
C THR A 30 2.34 9.72 -14.63
N ILE A 31 2.82 8.71 -13.92
CA ILE A 31 2.62 8.56 -12.49
C ILE A 31 3.77 9.18 -11.71
N HIS A 32 3.46 10.10 -10.81
CA HIS A 32 4.43 10.85 -10.03
C HIS A 32 4.86 10.11 -8.76
N LEU A 33 3.93 9.45 -8.09
CA LEU A 33 4.19 8.62 -6.91
C LEU A 33 3.18 7.49 -6.85
N SER A 34 3.64 6.30 -6.51
CA SER A 34 2.75 5.23 -6.10
C SER A 34 2.90 4.94 -4.62
N VAL A 35 1.78 4.77 -3.91
CA VAL A 35 1.75 4.28 -2.53
C VAL A 35 0.73 3.15 -2.48
N SER A 36 1.18 1.95 -2.16
CA SER A 36 0.33 0.75 -2.23
C SER A 36 0.65 -0.25 -1.13
N SER A 37 -0.39 -0.83 -0.56
CA SER A 37 -0.30 -2.04 0.24
C SER A 37 -0.63 -3.23 -0.67
N ILE A 38 0.40 -3.93 -1.12
CA ILE A 38 0.21 -5.04 -2.06
C ILE A 38 -0.45 -6.25 -1.37
N PRO A 39 -1.14 -7.12 -2.12
CA PRO A 39 -1.61 -8.39 -1.59
C PRO A 39 -0.45 -9.23 -1.02
N PHE A 40 -0.64 -9.80 0.18
CA PHE A 40 0.38 -10.61 0.86
C PHE A 40 0.34 -12.07 0.39
N ALA A 41 0.54 -12.28 -0.91
CA ALA A 41 0.46 -13.59 -1.55
C ALA A 41 -0.85 -14.34 -1.18
N SER A 42 -0.78 -15.66 -0.97
CA SER A 42 -1.92 -16.49 -0.57
C SER A 42 -2.31 -16.39 0.92
N LEU A 43 -1.79 -15.39 1.66
CA LEU A 43 -2.13 -15.23 3.08
C LEU A 43 -3.58 -14.83 3.28
N TYR A 44 -4.13 -14.03 2.35
CA TYR A 44 -5.51 -13.55 2.38
C TYR A 44 -6.15 -13.64 0.99
N THR A 45 -7.36 -14.19 0.92
CA THR A 45 -8.22 -14.14 -0.26
C THR A 45 -9.09 -12.89 -0.18
N TYR A 46 -9.06 -12.05 -1.21
CA TYR A 46 -9.79 -10.78 -1.25
C TYR A 46 -11.07 -10.86 -2.09
N SER A 47 -11.10 -11.74 -3.09
CA SER A 47 -12.27 -11.97 -3.94
C SER A 47 -12.32 -13.43 -4.44
N ASN A 48 -13.42 -13.83 -5.09
CA ASN A 48 -13.56 -15.14 -5.73
C ASN A 48 -13.03 -15.15 -7.18
N SER A 49 -12.35 -14.10 -7.62
CA SER A 49 -11.82 -14.02 -8.99
C SER A 49 -10.53 -14.84 -9.12
N GLU A 50 -10.42 -15.62 -10.19
CA GLU A 50 -9.16 -16.31 -10.56
C GLU A 50 -8.01 -15.34 -10.87
N ARG A 51 -8.32 -14.05 -11.08
CA ARG A 51 -7.36 -12.97 -11.33
C ARG A 51 -6.94 -12.22 -10.06
N ASP A 52 -7.51 -12.56 -8.93
CA ASP A 52 -7.09 -12.03 -7.64
C ASP A 52 -5.76 -12.66 -7.25
N LEU A 53 -4.74 -11.84 -7.08
CA LEU A 53 -3.41 -12.30 -6.62
C LEU A 53 -3.45 -13.02 -5.27
N GLY A 54 -4.45 -12.73 -4.43
CA GLY A 54 -4.69 -13.45 -3.19
C GLY A 54 -5.17 -14.89 -3.39
N ASN A 55 -5.66 -15.24 -4.59
CA ASN A 55 -6.14 -16.57 -4.96
C ASN A 55 -5.08 -17.44 -5.65
N CYS A 56 -3.84 -16.96 -5.79
CA CYS A 56 -2.74 -17.78 -6.29
C CYS A 56 -2.61 -19.06 -5.44
N LYS A 57 -2.50 -20.22 -6.10
CA LYS A 57 -2.48 -21.54 -5.44
C LYS A 57 -1.32 -21.70 -4.48
N ASN A 58 -0.22 -21.01 -4.75
CA ASN A 58 0.98 -21.02 -3.94
C ASN A 58 1.75 -19.71 -4.07
N TYR A 59 2.77 -19.58 -3.26
CA TYR A 59 3.64 -18.41 -3.20
C TYR A 59 4.40 -18.14 -4.50
N ASP A 60 4.86 -19.20 -5.17
CA ASP A 60 5.65 -19.08 -6.40
C ASP A 60 4.78 -18.55 -7.55
N GLU A 61 3.53 -19.00 -7.66
CA GLU A 61 2.56 -18.52 -8.64
C GLU A 61 2.28 -17.01 -8.46
N PHE A 62 2.11 -16.56 -7.20
CA PHE A 62 2.02 -15.14 -6.90
C PHE A 62 3.25 -14.38 -7.40
N GLY A 63 4.46 -14.86 -7.08
CA GLY A 63 5.71 -14.23 -7.47
C GLY A 63 5.85 -14.09 -8.98
N ILE A 64 5.53 -15.14 -9.73
CA ILE A 64 5.54 -15.15 -11.20
C ILE A 64 4.53 -14.13 -11.74
N HIS A 65 3.28 -14.17 -11.28
CA HIS A 65 2.22 -13.29 -11.77
C HIS A 65 2.51 -11.81 -11.47
N PHE A 66 2.99 -11.52 -10.28
CA PHE A 66 3.35 -10.17 -9.86
C PHE A 66 4.53 -9.62 -10.68
N LYS A 67 5.59 -10.44 -10.84
CA LYS A 67 6.79 -10.11 -11.59
C LYS A 67 6.52 -9.89 -13.09
N ASP A 68 5.73 -10.79 -13.71
CA ASP A 68 5.62 -10.83 -15.17
C ASP A 68 4.51 -9.93 -15.72
N PHE A 69 3.46 -9.64 -14.93
CA PHE A 69 2.30 -8.91 -15.43
C PHE A 69 2.03 -7.57 -14.72
N ILE A 70 2.39 -7.44 -13.44
CA ILE A 70 2.11 -6.22 -12.67
C ILE A 70 3.30 -5.27 -12.71
N VAL A 71 4.45 -5.72 -12.25
CA VAL A 71 5.62 -4.85 -12.04
C VAL A 71 6.12 -4.19 -13.33
N PRO A 72 6.20 -4.85 -14.50
CA PRO A 72 6.66 -4.20 -15.72
C PRO A 72 5.79 -3.00 -16.13
N GLU A 73 4.46 -3.15 -16.05
CA GLU A 73 3.54 -2.07 -16.36
C GLU A 73 3.59 -0.95 -15.32
N TRP A 74 3.74 -1.30 -14.04
CA TRP A 74 3.88 -0.32 -12.97
C TRP A 74 5.15 0.53 -13.12
N VAL A 75 6.27 -0.10 -13.47
CA VAL A 75 7.53 0.59 -13.78
C VAL A 75 7.38 1.47 -15.03
N ARG A 76 6.70 0.96 -16.08
CA ARG A 76 6.49 1.70 -17.34
C ARG A 76 5.75 3.02 -17.10
N ILE A 77 4.65 2.99 -16.35
CA ILE A 77 3.80 4.17 -16.13
C ILE A 77 4.40 5.17 -15.14
N THR A 78 5.34 4.74 -14.29
CA THR A 78 6.02 5.62 -13.32
C THR A 78 7.00 6.54 -14.04
N MET A 79 7.03 7.82 -13.68
CA MET A 79 7.95 8.81 -14.25
C MET A 79 9.41 8.51 -13.85
N PRO A 80 10.40 8.80 -14.73
CA PRO A 80 11.81 8.71 -14.37
C PRO A 80 12.15 9.54 -13.12
N GLY A 81 13.02 9.00 -12.27
CA GLY A 81 13.43 9.65 -11.01
C GLY A 81 12.38 9.69 -9.91
N ARG A 82 11.19 9.13 -10.13
CA ARG A 82 10.07 9.10 -9.18
C ARG A 82 9.98 7.77 -8.43
N ILE A 83 9.16 7.71 -7.41
CA ILE A 83 9.12 6.66 -6.38
C ILE A 83 7.86 5.78 -6.53
N ILE A 84 8.07 4.48 -6.32
CA ILE A 84 7.04 3.51 -5.95
C ILE A 84 7.28 3.12 -4.49
N ALA A 85 6.35 3.44 -3.59
CA ALA A 85 6.39 3.10 -2.18
C ALA A 85 5.44 1.93 -1.91
N ILE A 86 5.99 0.80 -1.44
CA ILE A 86 5.25 -0.43 -1.23
C ILE A 86 5.22 -0.79 0.25
N HIS A 87 4.02 -0.88 0.81
CA HIS A 87 3.81 -1.44 2.12
C HIS A 87 3.73 -2.97 2.04
N CYS A 88 4.54 -3.65 2.84
CA CYS A 88 4.51 -5.09 2.99
C CYS A 88 5.00 -5.53 4.37
N MET A 89 4.91 -6.83 4.65
CA MET A 89 5.53 -7.47 5.80
C MET A 89 6.08 -8.85 5.39
N ASN A 90 7.04 -9.36 6.13
CA ASN A 90 7.44 -10.74 6.01
C ASN A 90 6.33 -11.68 6.50
N LEU A 91 6.20 -12.86 5.90
CA LEU A 91 5.09 -13.77 6.18
C LEU A 91 5.44 -14.76 7.29
N PRO A 92 4.54 -14.94 8.30
CA PRO A 92 4.75 -15.97 9.31
C PRO A 92 4.56 -17.36 8.72
N THR A 93 5.48 -18.28 9.02
CA THR A 93 5.30 -19.71 8.72
C THR A 93 4.65 -20.45 9.88
N SER A 94 4.01 -21.57 9.59
CA SER A 94 3.38 -22.43 10.59
C SER A 94 3.75 -23.91 10.37
N LYS A 95 3.75 -24.71 11.45
CA LYS A 95 4.03 -26.15 11.35
C LYS A 95 3.06 -26.88 10.42
N GLU A 96 1.80 -26.47 10.41
CA GLU A 96 0.75 -27.11 9.62
C GLU A 96 0.96 -26.93 8.11
N ARG A 97 1.28 -25.70 7.68
CA ARG A 97 1.41 -25.35 6.25
C ARG A 97 2.84 -25.54 5.72
N HIS A 98 3.85 -25.31 6.56
CA HIS A 98 5.25 -25.18 6.12
C HIS A 98 6.18 -26.19 6.81
N GLY A 99 5.69 -26.97 7.77
CA GLY A 99 6.50 -27.92 8.55
C GLY A 99 7.33 -27.29 9.66
N TYR A 100 7.43 -25.95 9.73
CA TYR A 100 8.25 -25.23 10.70
C TYR A 100 7.62 -23.90 11.13
N ILE A 101 8.10 -23.36 12.26
CA ILE A 101 7.78 -22.00 12.73
C ILE A 101 8.96 -21.10 12.39
N GLY A 102 8.70 -20.01 11.69
CA GLY A 102 9.71 -19.05 11.26
C GLY A 102 9.11 -17.89 10.48
N ILE A 103 9.89 -17.36 9.57
CA ILE A 103 9.53 -16.21 8.72
C ILE A 103 9.90 -16.55 7.27
N GLN A 104 9.01 -16.24 6.34
CA GLN A 104 9.29 -16.25 4.91
C GLN A 104 9.63 -14.83 4.47
N ASP A 105 10.73 -14.65 3.74
CA ASP A 105 11.27 -13.36 3.33
C ASP A 105 10.50 -12.75 2.14
N PHE A 106 9.21 -12.44 2.34
CA PHE A 106 8.38 -11.79 1.32
C PHE A 106 8.90 -10.42 0.93
N ARG A 107 9.37 -9.63 1.91
CA ARG A 107 9.98 -8.33 1.69
C ARG A 107 11.17 -8.41 0.74
N GLY A 108 12.09 -9.35 0.98
CA GLY A 108 13.25 -9.55 0.12
C GLY A 108 12.88 -10.00 -1.29
N ASP A 109 11.83 -10.81 -1.45
CA ASP A 109 11.34 -11.22 -2.77
C ASP A 109 10.78 -10.02 -3.54
N ILE A 110 10.01 -9.14 -2.91
CA ILE A 110 9.54 -7.91 -3.53
C ILE A 110 10.69 -7.01 -3.96
N ILE A 111 11.73 -6.85 -3.13
CA ILE A 111 12.93 -6.08 -3.49
C ILE A 111 13.57 -6.67 -4.75
N ARG A 112 13.83 -7.98 -4.79
CA ARG A 112 14.45 -8.66 -5.93
C ARG A 112 13.62 -8.55 -7.22
N ILE A 113 12.30 -8.60 -7.12
CA ILE A 113 11.38 -8.44 -8.27
C ILE A 113 11.52 -7.03 -8.86
N PHE A 114 11.49 -5.99 -8.07
CA PHE A 114 11.61 -4.61 -8.56
C PHE A 114 13.02 -4.28 -9.08
N GLU A 115 14.07 -4.77 -8.42
CA GLU A 115 15.45 -4.64 -8.94
C GLU A 115 15.61 -5.34 -10.30
N THR A 116 15.03 -6.54 -10.45
CA THR A 116 15.04 -7.29 -11.73
C THR A 116 14.29 -6.51 -12.83
N ALA A 117 13.26 -5.74 -12.47
CA ALA A 117 12.53 -4.86 -13.38
C ALA A 117 13.26 -3.53 -13.65
N GLY A 118 14.48 -3.34 -13.15
CA GLY A 118 15.33 -2.18 -13.39
C GLY A 118 15.09 -1.00 -12.45
N MET A 119 14.34 -1.18 -11.35
CA MET A 119 14.19 -0.16 -10.32
C MET A 119 15.39 -0.15 -9.37
N ILE A 120 15.67 1.00 -8.80
CA ILE A 120 16.66 1.16 -7.74
C ILE A 120 15.97 0.91 -6.40
N TYR A 121 16.44 -0.06 -5.61
CA TYR A 121 16.07 -0.15 -4.21
C TYR A 121 16.64 1.07 -3.48
N HIS A 122 15.77 2.05 -3.23
CA HIS A 122 16.17 3.37 -2.77
C HIS A 122 16.34 3.45 -1.27
N SER A 123 15.33 3.02 -0.54
CA SER A 123 15.30 3.06 0.93
C SER A 123 14.12 2.26 1.47
N GLU A 124 14.07 2.11 2.79
CA GLU A 124 12.92 1.52 3.47
C GLU A 124 12.74 2.12 4.87
N VAL A 125 11.53 2.03 5.37
CA VAL A 125 11.17 2.34 6.75
C VAL A 125 10.55 1.10 7.38
N CYS A 126 11.03 0.76 8.58
CA CYS A 126 10.40 -0.24 9.44
C CYS A 126 9.26 0.42 10.24
N ILE A 127 8.05 -0.09 10.11
CA ILE A 127 6.89 0.37 10.88
C ILE A 127 6.71 -0.56 12.06
N TRP A 128 6.90 -0.03 13.26
CA TRP A 128 6.79 -0.80 14.48
C TRP A 128 5.35 -1.26 14.74
N LYS A 129 5.22 -2.47 15.24
CA LYS A 129 3.95 -3.05 15.68
C LYS A 129 4.05 -3.54 17.11
N ASP A 130 3.06 -3.21 17.94
CA ASP A 130 2.95 -3.75 19.27
C ASP A 130 2.80 -5.30 19.24
N PRO A 131 3.74 -6.05 19.86
CA PRO A 131 3.76 -7.50 19.78
C PRO A 131 2.58 -8.15 20.52
N VAL A 132 2.02 -7.50 21.54
CA VAL A 132 0.85 -8.01 22.29
C VAL A 132 -0.38 -7.93 21.41
N THR A 133 -0.59 -6.80 20.74
CA THR A 133 -1.69 -6.62 19.80
C THR A 133 -1.58 -7.58 18.61
N ALA A 134 -0.38 -7.75 18.07
CA ALA A 134 -0.11 -8.69 16.97
C ALA A 134 -0.39 -10.14 17.40
N MET A 135 0.00 -10.53 18.61
CA MET A 135 -0.26 -11.85 19.18
C MET A 135 -1.76 -12.11 19.35
N GLN A 136 -2.51 -11.13 19.87
CA GLN A 136 -3.97 -11.26 20.05
C GLN A 136 -4.70 -11.44 18.72
N ARG A 137 -4.26 -10.76 17.68
CA ARG A 137 -4.85 -10.83 16.33
C ARG A 137 -4.51 -12.13 15.60
N THR A 138 -3.25 -12.54 15.62
CA THR A 138 -2.76 -13.66 14.80
C THR A 138 -2.76 -15.00 15.55
N LYS A 139 -2.73 -14.98 16.89
CA LYS A 139 -2.56 -16.17 17.75
C LYS A 139 -1.38 -17.05 17.36
N ALA A 140 -0.36 -16.48 16.71
CA ALA A 140 0.80 -17.19 16.19
C ALA A 140 1.59 -17.85 17.34
N ILE A 141 1.73 -19.16 17.30
CA ILE A 141 2.33 -19.98 18.41
C ILE A 141 3.72 -19.45 18.77
N GLY A 142 4.56 -19.14 17.78
CA GLY A 142 5.94 -18.65 18.01
C GLY A 142 6.01 -17.28 18.69
N LEU A 143 4.91 -16.51 18.75
CA LEU A 143 4.84 -15.21 19.41
C LEU A 143 4.26 -15.28 20.82
N LEU A 144 3.69 -16.44 21.23
CA LEU A 144 3.05 -16.58 22.53
C LEU A 144 4.08 -16.65 23.66
N HIS A 145 3.92 -15.82 24.69
CA HIS A 145 4.79 -15.83 25.88
C HIS A 145 4.95 -17.22 26.51
N LYS A 146 3.88 -18.04 26.56
CA LYS A 146 3.96 -19.42 27.05
C LYS A 146 4.92 -20.32 26.29
N GLN A 147 5.25 -19.99 25.04
CA GLN A 147 6.19 -20.77 24.23
C GLN A 147 7.62 -20.66 24.75
N ILE A 148 8.03 -19.51 25.27
CA ILE A 148 9.35 -19.28 25.87
C ILE A 148 9.61 -20.29 27.01
N LYS A 149 8.57 -20.59 27.80
CA LYS A 149 8.67 -21.54 28.92
C LYS A 149 8.78 -23.00 28.47
N LYS A 150 8.40 -23.32 27.23
CA LYS A 150 8.46 -24.69 26.71
C LYS A 150 9.78 -24.89 25.95
N ASP A 151 10.05 -24.00 25.02
CA ASP A 151 11.23 -23.99 24.20
C ASP A 151 11.40 -22.59 23.58
N SER A 152 12.35 -21.82 24.13
CA SER A 152 12.60 -20.45 23.66
C SER A 152 13.14 -20.38 22.23
N CYS A 153 13.78 -21.47 21.74
CA CYS A 153 14.31 -21.54 20.36
C CYS A 153 13.21 -21.58 19.29
N ILE A 154 11.98 -21.94 19.66
CA ILE A 154 10.80 -21.88 18.79
C ILE A 154 10.09 -20.53 18.90
N SER A 155 10.41 -19.74 19.91
CA SER A 155 9.87 -18.39 20.09
C SER A 155 10.47 -17.43 19.08
N ARG A 156 9.67 -16.52 18.55
CA ARG A 156 10.12 -15.46 17.66
C ARG A 156 9.57 -14.10 18.09
N GLN A 157 10.22 -13.05 17.66
CA GLN A 157 9.76 -11.67 17.83
C GLN A 157 8.53 -11.38 16.94
N GLY A 158 7.86 -10.26 17.20
CA GLY A 158 6.86 -9.71 16.31
C GLY A 158 7.46 -9.39 14.92
N ILE A 159 6.62 -9.46 13.90
CA ILE A 159 7.00 -9.09 12.54
C ILE A 159 6.53 -7.65 12.32
N PRO A 160 7.44 -6.70 12.04
CA PRO A 160 7.07 -5.34 11.70
C PRO A 160 6.48 -5.28 10.28
N ASP A 161 5.87 -4.14 9.95
CA ASP A 161 5.63 -3.78 8.56
C ASP A 161 6.81 -2.97 8.01
N TYR A 162 6.87 -2.90 6.70
CA TYR A 162 7.86 -2.12 5.98
C TYR A 162 7.16 -1.25 4.94
N LEU A 163 7.64 -0.03 4.77
CA LEU A 163 7.42 0.77 3.58
C LEU A 163 8.73 0.76 2.80
N ILE A 164 8.71 0.13 1.63
CA ILE A 164 9.89 -0.03 0.77
C ILE A 164 9.77 0.95 -0.39
N MET A 165 10.80 1.74 -0.64
CA MET A 165 10.82 2.71 -1.72
C MET A 165 11.72 2.25 -2.86
N PHE A 166 11.15 2.22 -4.06
CA PHE A 166 11.85 1.96 -5.31
C PHE A 166 11.85 3.23 -6.16
N ARG A 167 13.02 3.63 -6.65
CA ARG A 167 13.17 4.79 -7.50
C ARG A 167 13.40 4.33 -8.95
N LYS A 168 12.61 4.87 -9.89
CA LYS A 168 12.85 4.63 -11.32
C LYS A 168 14.14 5.34 -11.75
N PRO A 169 15.07 4.68 -12.47
CA PRO A 169 16.25 5.34 -13.03
C PRO A 169 15.87 6.50 -13.94
N GLY A 170 16.80 7.43 -14.11
CA GLY A 170 16.63 8.62 -14.94
C GLY A 170 16.51 9.90 -14.12
N GLU A 171 16.52 11.02 -14.81
CA GLU A 171 16.32 12.34 -14.23
C GLU A 171 14.83 12.59 -13.96
N ASN A 172 14.55 13.20 -12.82
CA ASN A 172 13.20 13.64 -12.49
C ASN A 172 12.93 15.01 -13.17
N PRO A 173 12.05 15.08 -14.19
CA PRO A 173 11.74 16.33 -14.87
C PRO A 173 10.97 17.30 -13.98
N GLU A 174 10.26 16.79 -12.99
CA GLU A 174 9.46 17.57 -12.04
C GLU A 174 9.94 17.32 -10.61
N ARG A 175 11.01 18.00 -10.20
CA ARG A 175 11.64 17.79 -8.88
C ARG A 175 10.65 18.04 -7.75
N VAL A 176 10.65 17.17 -6.74
CA VAL A 176 9.94 17.41 -5.49
C VAL A 176 10.77 18.35 -4.64
N THR A 177 10.20 19.48 -4.24
CA THR A 177 10.91 20.51 -3.48
C THR A 177 10.10 20.91 -2.25
N HIS A 178 10.82 21.06 -1.14
CA HIS A 178 10.27 21.52 0.13
C HIS A 178 10.97 22.81 0.58
N THR A 179 10.27 23.63 1.35
CA THR A 179 10.84 24.76 2.08
C THR A 179 10.76 24.50 3.58
N ASN A 180 11.41 25.35 4.38
CA ASN A 180 11.30 25.22 5.84
C ASN A 180 9.86 25.42 6.36
N GLU A 181 9.02 26.14 5.61
CA GLU A 181 7.60 26.35 5.93
C GLU A 181 6.76 25.13 5.57
N THR A 182 6.99 24.51 4.40
CA THR A 182 6.23 23.36 3.93
C THR A 182 6.67 22.03 4.54
N PHE A 183 7.94 21.93 4.98
CA PHE A 183 8.50 20.75 5.60
C PHE A 183 9.57 21.12 6.64
N PRO A 184 9.16 21.54 7.85
CA PRO A 184 10.08 22.02 8.88
C PRO A 184 11.00 20.93 9.43
N VAL A 185 12.14 21.35 10.01
CA VAL A 185 13.22 20.46 10.48
C VAL A 185 12.73 19.38 11.46
N ASN A 186 11.84 19.73 12.38
CA ASN A 186 11.27 18.78 13.34
C ASN A 186 10.47 17.66 12.67
N GLN A 187 9.69 18.01 11.63
CA GLN A 187 8.95 17.04 10.82
C GLN A 187 9.92 16.15 10.02
N TRP A 188 10.96 16.78 9.43
CA TRP A 188 12.01 16.03 8.75
C TRP A 188 12.71 15.03 9.68
N GLN A 189 13.06 15.40 10.90
CA GLN A 189 13.69 14.50 11.87
C GLN A 189 12.83 13.27 12.19
N GLN A 190 11.52 13.46 12.30
CA GLN A 190 10.55 12.38 12.52
C GLN A 190 10.45 11.45 11.31
N TYR A 191 10.30 12.02 10.11
CA TYR A 191 10.07 11.25 8.87
C TYR A 191 11.35 10.59 8.34
N ALA A 192 12.53 11.17 8.59
CA ALA A 192 13.81 10.60 8.21
C ALA A 192 14.25 9.41 9.09
N SER A 193 13.51 9.11 10.17
CA SER A 193 13.79 7.95 11.00
C SER A 193 13.62 6.64 10.20
N PRO A 194 14.57 5.70 10.28
CA PRO A 194 14.45 4.40 9.62
C PRO A 194 13.39 3.49 10.29
N VAL A 195 12.89 3.89 11.46
CA VAL A 195 11.83 3.18 12.20
C VAL A 195 10.77 4.19 12.62
N TRP A 196 9.54 3.99 12.16
CA TRP A 196 8.39 4.75 12.64
C TRP A 196 7.69 3.99 13.77
N MET A 197 7.82 4.51 14.98
CA MET A 197 7.25 3.90 16.20
C MET A 197 5.92 4.53 16.62
N ASP A 198 5.56 5.63 16.02
CA ASP A 198 4.47 6.52 16.38
C ASP A 198 3.20 6.36 15.49
N ILE A 199 3.23 5.46 14.53
CA ILE A 199 2.08 5.19 13.65
C ILE A 199 0.91 4.60 14.45
N ASN A 200 -0.24 5.27 14.41
CA ASN A 200 -1.45 4.77 15.04
C ASN A 200 -2.03 3.57 14.25
N PRO A 201 -2.01 2.34 14.80
CA PRO A 201 -2.49 1.16 14.09
C PRO A 201 -4.01 1.16 13.80
N SER A 202 -4.76 2.06 14.42
CA SER A 202 -6.20 2.22 14.22
C SER A 202 -6.55 3.40 13.29
N GLY A 203 -5.55 4.20 12.88
CA GLY A 203 -5.70 5.35 11.97
C GLY A 203 -5.95 4.91 10.52
N THR A 204 -7.06 4.23 10.26
CA THR A 204 -7.43 3.67 8.94
C THR A 204 -8.82 4.14 8.52
N LEU A 205 -9.11 4.14 7.22
CA LEU A 205 -10.48 4.32 6.75
C LEU A 205 -11.40 3.22 7.28
N GLN A 206 -12.71 3.50 7.29
CA GLN A 206 -13.76 2.62 7.83
C GLN A 206 -13.69 1.22 7.22
N ARG A 207 -13.27 0.24 8.02
CA ARG A 207 -13.15 -1.15 7.58
C ARG A 207 -14.40 -2.01 7.80
N LEU A 208 -15.42 -1.48 8.50
CA LEU A 208 -16.60 -2.26 8.89
C LEU A 208 -17.74 -2.24 7.87
N SER A 209 -17.73 -1.31 6.92
CA SER A 209 -18.85 -1.04 6.01
C SER A 209 -18.90 -1.93 4.76
N VAL A 210 -17.92 -2.82 4.53
CA VAL A 210 -17.77 -3.52 3.24
C VAL A 210 -17.64 -5.04 3.37
N ARG A 211 -18.04 -5.61 4.51
CA ARG A 211 -18.01 -7.07 4.69
C ARG A 211 -19.23 -7.72 4.05
N GLU A 212 -19.04 -8.42 2.96
CA GLU A 212 -20.09 -9.22 2.31
C GLU A 212 -20.17 -10.63 2.90
N ASP A 213 -19.04 -11.22 3.35
CA ASP A 213 -18.97 -12.57 3.91
C ASP A 213 -18.20 -12.66 5.23
N LYS A 214 -18.55 -13.69 6.06
CA LYS A 214 -17.86 -13.99 7.33
C LYS A 214 -16.37 -14.35 7.14
N ASP A 215 -15.97 -14.77 5.95
CA ASP A 215 -14.59 -15.15 5.64
C ASP A 215 -13.73 -13.97 5.18
N GLU A 216 -14.33 -12.81 4.87
CA GLU A 216 -13.62 -11.56 4.56
C GLU A 216 -13.08 -10.87 5.84
N ARG A 217 -12.44 -11.63 6.72
CA ARG A 217 -11.95 -11.11 8.02
C ARG A 217 -10.74 -10.19 7.91
N HIS A 218 -10.22 -9.97 6.71
CA HIS A 218 -8.86 -9.45 6.53
C HIS A 218 -8.75 -8.18 5.69
N ILE A 219 -9.79 -7.33 5.65
CA ILE A 219 -9.60 -5.95 5.18
C ILE A 219 -8.70 -5.27 6.21
N CYS A 220 -7.43 -5.09 5.87
CA CYS A 220 -6.47 -4.31 6.64
C CYS A 220 -6.03 -3.11 5.79
N PRO A 221 -6.83 -2.00 5.78
CA PRO A 221 -6.41 -0.80 5.08
C PRO A 221 -5.10 -0.31 5.68
N LEU A 222 -4.23 0.22 4.82
CA LEU A 222 -3.00 0.88 5.25
C LEU A 222 -3.35 2.10 6.11
N GLN A 223 -2.58 2.34 7.15
CA GLN A 223 -2.75 3.51 8.02
C GLN A 223 -2.59 4.79 7.20
N LEU A 224 -3.53 5.72 7.39
CA LEU A 224 -3.55 6.98 6.64
C LEU A 224 -2.26 7.77 6.86
N GLU A 225 -1.73 7.78 8.08
CA GLU A 225 -0.48 8.47 8.41
C GLU A 225 0.74 7.94 7.65
N VAL A 226 0.81 6.64 7.36
CA VAL A 226 1.89 6.07 6.52
C VAL A 226 1.79 6.61 5.10
N ILE A 227 0.58 6.71 4.57
CA ILE A 227 0.30 7.25 3.24
C ILE A 227 0.59 8.76 3.20
N GLU A 228 0.17 9.49 4.22
CA GLU A 228 0.42 10.94 4.37
C GLU A 228 1.92 11.24 4.34
N ARG A 229 2.72 10.53 5.14
CA ARG A 229 4.17 10.69 5.18
C ARG A 229 4.82 10.41 3.82
N ALA A 230 4.38 9.35 3.12
CA ALA A 230 4.88 9.03 1.80
C ALA A 230 4.54 10.12 0.76
N ILE A 231 3.29 10.61 0.76
CA ILE A 231 2.84 11.67 -0.14
C ILE A 231 3.58 12.97 0.13
N GLU A 232 3.75 13.34 1.41
CA GLU A 232 4.49 14.54 1.80
C GLU A 232 5.94 14.50 1.34
N LEU A 233 6.64 13.39 1.60
CA LEU A 233 8.06 13.25 1.27
C LEU A 233 8.34 13.25 -0.23
N TRP A 234 7.49 12.64 -1.06
CA TRP A 234 7.84 12.27 -2.44
C TRP A 234 6.87 12.78 -3.51
N SER A 235 6.03 13.76 -3.19
CA SER A 235 5.15 14.37 -4.18
C SER A 235 4.96 15.87 -4.01
N ASN A 236 4.76 16.56 -5.14
CA ASN A 236 4.33 17.95 -5.17
C ASN A 236 2.78 18.08 -5.13
N PRO A 237 2.22 19.25 -4.77
CA PRO A 237 0.82 19.52 -5.00
C PRO A 237 0.41 19.26 -6.46
N LYS A 238 -0.76 18.67 -6.66
CA LYS A 238 -1.32 18.28 -7.98
C LYS A 238 -0.61 17.11 -8.68
N ASP A 239 0.43 16.50 -8.09
CA ASP A 239 0.99 15.26 -8.59
C ASP A 239 -0.06 14.14 -8.64
N VAL A 240 0.11 13.18 -9.54
CA VAL A 240 -0.76 11.98 -9.62
C VAL A 240 -0.22 10.91 -8.68
N ILE A 241 -1.02 10.56 -7.68
CA ILE A 241 -0.76 9.47 -6.75
C ILE A 241 -1.53 8.23 -7.22
N PHE A 242 -0.85 7.12 -7.33
CA PHE A 242 -1.38 5.88 -7.90
C PHE A 242 -1.34 4.71 -6.93
N ASP A 243 -2.37 3.87 -6.99
CA ASP A 243 -2.42 2.59 -6.28
C ASP A 243 -3.10 1.53 -7.17
N PRO A 244 -2.37 0.49 -7.64
CA PRO A 244 -2.94 -0.58 -8.44
C PRO A 244 -3.80 -1.56 -7.64
N PHE A 245 -3.77 -1.48 -6.30
CA PHE A 245 -4.53 -2.32 -5.38
C PHE A 245 -5.32 -1.46 -4.41
N THR A 246 -6.17 -0.61 -4.97
CA THR A 246 -6.88 0.49 -4.30
C THR A 246 -7.62 0.08 -3.02
N GLY A 247 -8.15 -1.14 -2.97
CA GLY A 247 -9.00 -1.57 -1.87
C GLY A 247 -10.17 -0.61 -1.67
N ILE A 248 -10.35 -0.11 -0.44
CA ILE A 248 -11.38 0.89 -0.12
C ILE A 248 -10.95 2.34 -0.39
N GLY A 249 -9.80 2.57 -1.05
CA GLY A 249 -9.36 3.87 -1.50
C GLY A 249 -8.58 4.72 -0.48
N SER A 250 -7.86 4.10 0.45
CA SER A 250 -7.10 4.85 1.47
C SER A 250 -6.07 5.79 0.85
N THR A 251 -5.31 5.31 -0.15
CA THR A 251 -4.32 6.12 -0.86
C THR A 251 -4.96 7.27 -1.62
N GLN A 252 -6.06 7.00 -2.34
CA GLN A 252 -6.76 8.01 -3.13
C GLN A 252 -7.40 9.07 -2.23
N TYR A 253 -8.07 8.64 -1.15
CA TYR A 253 -8.65 9.55 -0.14
C TYR A 253 -7.60 10.49 0.44
N THR A 254 -6.46 9.94 0.87
CA THR A 254 -5.37 10.73 1.46
C THR A 254 -4.76 11.69 0.44
N ALA A 255 -4.51 11.23 -0.79
CA ALA A 255 -3.98 12.07 -1.86
C ALA A 255 -4.87 13.29 -2.14
N LEU A 256 -6.19 13.10 -2.20
CA LEU A 256 -7.15 14.18 -2.41
C LEU A 256 -7.13 15.18 -1.27
N ARG A 257 -7.14 14.73 -0.03
CA ARG A 257 -7.07 15.60 1.16
C ARG A 257 -5.77 16.41 1.25
N MET A 258 -4.71 15.93 0.63
CA MET A 258 -3.41 16.61 0.55
C MET A 258 -3.25 17.43 -0.74
N GLY A 259 -4.30 17.67 -1.52
CA GLY A 259 -4.26 18.48 -2.73
C GLY A 259 -3.55 17.85 -3.92
N ARG A 260 -3.43 16.51 -3.94
CA ARG A 260 -2.91 15.74 -5.06
C ARG A 260 -4.05 15.19 -5.91
N ARG A 261 -3.74 14.72 -7.12
CA ARG A 261 -4.68 13.96 -7.95
C ARG A 261 -4.54 12.47 -7.64
N ALA A 262 -5.61 11.71 -7.74
CA ALA A 262 -5.62 10.31 -7.37
C ALA A 262 -6.04 9.41 -8.54
N LEU A 263 -5.30 8.33 -8.73
CA LEU A 263 -5.62 7.28 -9.68
C LEU A 263 -5.60 5.93 -8.97
N GLY A 264 -6.59 5.08 -9.23
CA GLY A 264 -6.68 3.78 -8.58
C GLY A 264 -7.28 2.70 -9.47
N ILE A 265 -6.95 1.45 -9.14
CA ILE A 265 -7.52 0.26 -9.79
C ILE A 265 -7.95 -0.72 -8.70
N GLU A 266 -9.17 -1.24 -8.80
CA GLU A 266 -9.69 -2.23 -7.87
C GLU A 266 -10.45 -3.32 -8.62
N LEU A 267 -10.16 -4.57 -8.30
CA LEU A 267 -10.76 -5.72 -8.95
C LEU A 267 -12.12 -6.09 -8.33
N LYS A 268 -12.24 -5.95 -7.00
CA LYS A 268 -13.46 -6.33 -6.29
C LYS A 268 -14.48 -5.20 -6.32
N GLU A 269 -15.67 -5.47 -6.84
CA GLU A 269 -16.71 -4.46 -7.05
C GLU A 269 -17.16 -3.75 -5.77
N SER A 270 -17.33 -4.47 -4.67
CA SER A 270 -17.72 -3.87 -3.38
C SER A 270 -16.66 -2.89 -2.85
N TYR A 271 -15.37 -3.23 -2.99
CA TYR A 271 -14.27 -2.36 -2.60
C TYR A 271 -14.16 -1.15 -3.53
N TRP A 272 -14.30 -1.36 -4.84
CA TRP A 272 -14.37 -0.27 -5.81
C TRP A 272 -15.49 0.73 -5.48
N LYS A 273 -16.71 0.25 -5.19
CA LYS A 273 -17.83 1.11 -4.80
C LYS A 273 -17.51 1.93 -3.53
N GLN A 274 -16.88 1.30 -2.54
CA GLN A 274 -16.49 1.98 -1.32
C GLN A 274 -15.37 3.04 -1.58
N ALA A 275 -14.38 2.71 -2.40
CA ALA A 275 -13.33 3.64 -2.78
C ALA A 275 -13.88 4.87 -3.50
N VAL A 276 -14.85 4.67 -4.40
CA VAL A 276 -15.58 5.76 -5.06
C VAL A 276 -16.33 6.62 -4.05
N ALA A 277 -17.00 6.02 -3.07
CA ALA A 277 -17.72 6.77 -2.03
C ALA A 277 -16.73 7.59 -1.16
N ASN A 278 -15.59 7.01 -0.78
CA ASN A 278 -14.57 7.68 0.00
C ASN A 278 -13.93 8.86 -0.76
N CYS A 279 -13.64 8.71 -2.05
CA CYS A 279 -13.12 9.80 -2.87
C CYS A 279 -14.13 10.95 -3.06
N ARG A 280 -15.41 10.62 -3.22
CA ARG A 280 -16.47 11.64 -3.25
C ARG A 280 -16.58 12.40 -1.93
N GLY A 281 -16.46 11.68 -0.80
CA GLY A 281 -16.42 12.29 0.54
C GLY A 281 -15.26 13.27 0.67
N ALA A 282 -14.05 12.87 0.27
CA ALA A 282 -12.87 13.73 0.30
C ALA A 282 -13.03 15.01 -0.52
N GLU A 283 -13.65 14.93 -1.71
CA GLU A 283 -13.94 16.13 -2.54
C GLU A 283 -14.95 17.08 -1.90
N ILE A 284 -15.91 16.58 -1.14
CA ILE A 284 -16.90 17.41 -0.43
C ILE A 284 -16.24 18.12 0.74
N GLU A 285 -15.42 17.40 1.51
CA GLU A 285 -14.67 17.95 2.65
C GLU A 285 -13.72 19.07 2.20
N ASP A 286 -12.99 18.87 1.10
CA ASP A 286 -12.08 19.88 0.52
C ASP A 286 -12.83 21.15 0.10
N LYS A 287 -14.00 21.02 -0.52
CA LYS A 287 -14.84 22.15 -0.89
C LYS A 287 -15.36 22.93 0.33
N GLN A 288 -15.77 22.24 1.39
CA GLN A 288 -16.22 22.88 2.61
C GLN A 288 -15.08 23.65 3.28
N GLN A 289 -13.90 23.06 3.37
CA GLN A 289 -12.73 23.71 3.96
C GLN A 289 -12.33 24.97 3.19
N SER A 290 -12.31 24.92 1.85
CA SER A 290 -12.00 26.07 1.00
C SER A 290 -13.03 27.22 1.11
N ILE A 291 -14.31 26.92 1.36
CA ILE A 291 -15.34 27.93 1.60
C ILE A 291 -15.11 28.65 2.95
N PHE A 292 -14.76 27.89 3.99
CA PHE A 292 -14.47 28.47 5.31
C PHE A 292 -13.21 29.33 5.30
N GLU A 293 -12.15 28.91 4.60
CA GLU A 293 -10.91 29.70 4.45
C GLU A 293 -11.10 30.96 3.59
N GLY A 294 -12.05 30.96 2.66
CA GLY A 294 -12.38 32.12 1.84
C GLY A 294 -13.32 33.16 2.51
N LEU A 295 -13.85 32.85 3.68
CA LEU A 295 -14.73 33.70 4.47
C LEU A 295 -14.03 34.38 5.66
N GLY A 296 -12.75 34.07 5.91
CA GLY A 296 -11.90 34.68 6.95
C GLY A 296 -10.89 35.64 6.36
#